data_f514b1fc27c91e687ece89c74d79957c
#
_entry.id   f514b1fc27c91e687ece89c74d79957c
#
_cell.length_a   1.000
_cell.length_b   1.000
_cell.length_c   1.000
_cell.angle_alpha   90.00
_cell.angle_beta   90.00
_cell.angle_gamma   90.00
#
_symmetry.space_group_name_H-M   'P 1'
#
loop_
_entity.id
_entity.type
_entity.pdbx_description
1 polymer ?
#
loop_
_entity_poly.entity_id
_entity_poly.type
_entity_poly.pdbx_seq_one_letter_code
_entity_poly.pdbx_strand_id
1 'polypeptide(L)'
;ASPMVDPPDSVSQASVVVSAGDPLSQFAEELGVAKESLEAAAYPSEDEPYIHLDAKYWEAFRRTSGYGRIAPSVLVATLLLLWDRQIAKMGDLGTRDCAKVFTAIGLNDKNPTRSIRNCDWLQLRGNTIKLNPANISRAEEVAATYCSARG
;
A
#
# COMPACT_ATOMS: atom_id res chain seq x y z
N ALA A 1 -37.28 -28.60 -2.73
CA ALA A 1 -36.80 -28.21 -2.60
C ALA A 1 -36.28 -27.87 -2.51
N SER A 2 -36.21 -27.75 -2.66
CA SER A 2 -35.50 -27.30 -2.50
C SER A 2 -34.92 -26.87 -2.39
N PRO A 3 -34.98 -26.90 -2.42
CA PRO A 3 -34.21 -26.39 -2.31
C PRO A 3 -33.50 -25.79 -2.23
N MET A 4 -33.38 -25.67 -2.32
CA MET A 4 -32.66 -25.18 -2.18
C MET A 4 -32.01 -24.77 -2.10
N VAL A 5 -32.08 -24.74 -2.26
CA VAL A 5 -31.32 -24.43 -2.03
C VAL A 5 -30.71 -23.96 -1.94
N ASP A 6 -30.66 -23.91 -2.23
CA ASP A 6 -29.93 -23.53 -1.98
C ASP A 6 -29.35 -23.05 -1.89
N PRO A 7 -29.38 -23.03 -2.05
CA PRO A 7 -28.63 -22.59 -1.89
C PRO A 7 -27.99 -22.12 -1.87
N PRO A 8 -27.97 -22.09 -2.04
CA PRO A 8 -27.26 -21.66 -1.93
C PRO A 8 -26.67 -21.15 -1.87
N ASP A 9 -26.67 -21.09 -2.02
CA ASP A 9 -26.15 -20.78 -1.82
C ASP A 9 -25.61 -20.43 -1.73
N SER A 10 -25.69 -20.40 -1.84
CA SER A 10 -25.09 -20.18 -1.59
C SER A 10 -24.50 -19.80 -1.80
N VAL A 11 -24.40 -19.80 -2.16
CA VAL A 11 -23.77 -19.49 -2.11
C VAL A 11 -23.36 -18.86 -2.28
N SER A 12 -23.37 -18.66 -2.45
CA SER A 12 -22.97 -18.06 -2.31
C SER A 12 -22.77 -17.41 -1.84
N GLN A 13 -22.81 -16.94 -2.33
CA GLN A 13 -22.58 -16.27 -1.22
C GLN A 13 -21.36 -16.58 -0.41
N ALA A 14 -20.96 -17.67 -0.32
CA ALA A 14 -19.78 -18.11 0.36
C ALA A 14 -18.53 -17.53 -0.24
N SER A 15 -18.46 -17.41 -1.55
CA SER A 15 -17.31 -16.83 -2.23
C SER A 15 -17.10 -15.37 -1.84
N VAL A 16 -18.18 -14.66 -1.59
CA VAL A 16 -18.07 -13.25 -1.16
C VAL A 16 -17.40 -13.17 0.21
N VAL A 17 -17.77 -14.08 1.09
CA VAL A 17 -17.20 -14.11 2.44
C VAL A 17 -15.71 -14.40 2.37
N VAL A 18 -15.30 -15.33 1.51
CA VAL A 18 -13.88 -15.66 1.34
C VAL A 18 -13.10 -14.45 0.84
N SER A 19 -13.64 -13.74 -0.15
CA SER A 19 -12.99 -12.54 -0.67
C SER A 19 -12.81 -11.48 0.40
N ALA A 20 -13.84 -11.31 1.24
CA ALA A 20 -13.80 -10.31 2.29
C ALA A 20 -12.71 -10.59 3.32
N GLY A 21 -12.28 -11.85 3.46
CA GLY A 21 -11.26 -12.22 4.42
C GLY A 21 -9.84 -12.11 3.89
N ASP A 22 -9.66 -11.82 2.60
CA ASP A 22 -8.34 -11.76 1.99
C ASP A 22 -7.77 -10.34 2.09
N PRO A 23 -6.68 -10.13 2.86
CA PRO A 23 -6.11 -8.78 3.01
C PRO A 23 -5.70 -8.15 1.69
N LEU A 24 -5.13 -8.93 0.78
CA LEU A 24 -4.67 -8.39 -0.50
C LEU A 24 -5.85 -7.87 -1.33
N SER A 25 -6.92 -8.65 -1.40
CA SER A 25 -8.13 -8.24 -2.12
C SER A 25 -8.74 -6.99 -1.50
N GLN A 26 -8.78 -6.92 -0.18
CA GLN A 26 -9.31 -5.76 0.53
C GLN A 26 -8.44 -4.53 0.28
N PHE A 27 -7.13 -4.70 0.26
CA PHE A 27 -6.22 -3.60 0.00
C PHE A 27 -6.43 -3.05 -1.42
N ALA A 28 -6.51 -3.95 -2.40
CA ALA A 28 -6.75 -3.54 -3.79
C ALA A 28 -8.08 -2.79 -3.92
N GLU A 29 -9.10 -3.28 -3.25
CA GLU A 29 -10.41 -2.66 -3.27
C GLU A 29 -10.39 -1.27 -2.62
N GLU A 30 -9.69 -1.15 -1.50
CA GLU A 30 -9.56 0.13 -0.79
C GLU A 30 -8.87 1.17 -1.68
N LEU A 31 -7.86 0.76 -2.43
CA LEU A 31 -7.15 1.65 -3.32
C LEU A 31 -7.86 1.87 -4.65
N GLY A 32 -8.84 1.03 -4.97
CA GLY A 32 -9.54 1.13 -6.24
C GLY A 32 -8.70 0.66 -7.43
N VAL A 33 -7.79 -0.29 -7.20
CA VAL A 33 -6.92 -0.81 -8.26
C VAL A 33 -7.16 -2.30 -8.44
N ALA A 34 -6.74 -2.83 -9.59
CA ALA A 34 -6.82 -4.26 -9.83
C ALA A 34 -5.83 -4.98 -8.91
N LYS A 35 -6.23 -6.15 -8.43
CA LYS A 35 -5.39 -6.96 -7.56
C LYS A 35 -4.05 -7.30 -8.24
N GLU A 36 -4.12 -7.61 -9.53
CA GLU A 36 -2.94 -7.93 -10.33
C GLU A 36 -1.96 -6.75 -10.40
N SER A 37 -2.50 -5.54 -10.54
CA SER A 37 -1.67 -4.32 -10.56
C SER A 37 -0.98 -4.10 -9.22
N LEU A 38 -1.71 -4.31 -8.14
CA LEU A 38 -1.16 -4.17 -6.80
C LEU A 38 -0.05 -5.18 -6.56
N GLU A 39 -0.27 -6.43 -6.95
CA GLU A 39 0.74 -7.46 -6.82
C GLU A 39 2.00 -7.14 -7.63
N ALA A 40 1.83 -6.67 -8.86
CA ALA A 40 2.97 -6.34 -9.72
C ALA A 40 3.75 -5.13 -9.20
N ALA A 41 3.05 -4.13 -8.68
CA ALA A 41 3.69 -2.88 -8.28
C ALA A 41 4.33 -2.96 -6.89
N ALA A 42 3.66 -3.60 -5.94
CA ALA A 42 4.04 -3.55 -4.53
C ALA A 42 4.25 -4.92 -3.90
N TYR A 43 3.77 -5.96 -4.54
CA TYR A 43 3.92 -7.34 -4.07
C TYR A 43 3.72 -7.46 -2.56
N PRO A 44 2.53 -7.10 -2.03
CA PRO A 44 2.30 -7.12 -0.58
C PRO A 44 2.42 -8.52 0.00
N SER A 45 2.99 -8.61 1.18
CA SER A 45 3.26 -9.87 1.86
C SER A 45 3.02 -9.71 3.35
N GLU A 46 2.78 -10.83 4.04
CA GLU A 46 2.68 -10.81 5.50
C GLU A 46 4.02 -11.04 6.17
N ASP A 47 5.08 -11.21 5.39
CA ASP A 47 6.45 -11.37 5.88
C ASP A 47 7.28 -10.15 5.53
N GLU A 48 8.27 -9.84 6.38
CA GLU A 48 9.17 -8.72 6.12
C GLU A 48 9.86 -8.89 4.77
N PRO A 49 10.01 -7.82 4.01
CA PRO A 49 9.75 -6.40 4.35
C PRO A 49 8.31 -5.94 4.07
N TYR A 50 7.38 -6.82 3.90
CA TYR A 50 5.94 -6.63 3.71
C TYR A 50 5.54 -6.03 2.37
N ILE A 51 6.32 -5.11 1.84
CA ILE A 51 6.06 -4.45 0.55
C ILE A 51 7.36 -4.47 -0.24
N HIS A 52 7.24 -4.62 -1.55
CA HIS A 52 8.36 -4.52 -2.47
C HIS A 52 8.02 -3.47 -3.51
N LEU A 53 9.00 -2.69 -3.95
CA LEU A 53 8.79 -1.76 -5.04
C LEU A 53 9.25 -2.39 -6.34
N ASP A 54 8.63 -1.94 -7.44
CA ASP A 54 9.03 -2.33 -8.79
C ASP A 54 9.65 -1.10 -9.45
N ALA A 55 10.86 -1.26 -10.00
CA ALA A 55 11.60 -0.14 -10.57
C ALA A 55 10.83 0.53 -11.71
N LYS A 56 10.15 -0.25 -12.53
CA LYS A 56 9.40 0.30 -13.67
C LYS A 56 8.16 1.07 -13.22
N TYR A 57 7.48 0.56 -12.20
CA TYR A 57 6.34 1.29 -11.62
C TYR A 57 6.81 2.58 -10.97
N TRP A 58 7.94 2.54 -10.28
CA TRP A 58 8.51 3.74 -9.67
C TRP A 58 8.85 4.79 -10.72
N GLU A 59 9.50 4.40 -11.82
CA GLU A 59 9.83 5.34 -12.89
C GLU A 59 8.59 5.95 -13.52
N ALA A 60 7.58 5.13 -13.78
CA ALA A 60 6.32 5.62 -14.34
C ALA A 60 5.61 6.55 -13.36
N PHE A 61 5.64 6.23 -12.08
CA PHE A 61 5.04 7.05 -11.03
C PHE A 61 5.69 8.43 -10.99
N ARG A 62 7.01 8.49 -11.06
CA ARG A 62 7.72 9.77 -11.05
C ARG A 62 7.42 10.64 -12.25
N ARG A 63 7.03 10.05 -13.36
CA ARG A 63 6.67 10.79 -14.57
C ARG A 63 5.23 11.26 -14.56
N THR A 64 4.44 10.75 -13.61
CA THR A 64 3.05 11.16 -13.50
C THR A 64 2.99 12.59 -12.97
N SER A 65 2.18 13.43 -13.63
CA SER A 65 2.05 14.83 -13.25
C SER A 65 1.63 14.98 -11.80
N GLY A 66 2.39 15.77 -11.04
CA GLY A 66 2.12 16.01 -9.62
C GLY A 66 2.82 15.06 -8.68
N TYR A 67 3.51 14.04 -9.19
CA TYR A 67 4.15 13.03 -8.33
C TYR A 67 5.66 12.94 -8.46
N GLY A 68 6.26 13.77 -9.29
CA GLY A 68 7.70 13.70 -9.54
C GLY A 68 8.59 14.03 -8.36
N ARG A 69 8.05 14.66 -7.33
CA ARG A 69 8.83 15.08 -6.16
C ARG A 69 8.59 14.24 -4.92
N ILE A 70 7.79 13.19 -5.03
CA ILE A 70 7.54 12.32 -3.89
C ILE A 70 8.78 11.48 -3.63
N ALA A 71 9.31 11.55 -2.42
CA ALA A 71 10.52 10.82 -2.04
C ALA A 71 10.23 9.33 -1.89
N PRO A 72 11.22 8.47 -2.11
CA PRO A 72 11.03 7.02 -1.94
C PRO A 72 10.53 6.65 -0.54
N SER A 73 11.07 7.27 0.50
CA SER A 73 10.63 6.97 1.87
C SER A 73 9.17 7.30 2.09
N VAL A 74 8.68 8.39 1.47
CA VAL A 74 7.28 8.79 1.58
C VAL A 74 6.37 7.75 0.92
N LEU A 75 6.71 7.33 -0.30
CA LEU A 75 5.90 6.33 -0.99
C LEU A 75 5.89 5.02 -0.22
N VAL A 76 7.06 4.56 0.22
CA VAL A 76 7.15 3.28 0.93
C VAL A 76 6.39 3.33 2.25
N ALA A 77 6.54 4.42 3.02
CA ALA A 77 5.81 4.56 4.28
C ALA A 77 4.30 4.53 4.04
N THR A 78 3.85 5.21 2.99
CA THR A 78 2.44 5.24 2.61
C THR A 78 1.93 3.83 2.33
N LEU A 79 2.65 3.08 1.50
CA LEU A 79 2.26 1.71 1.16
C LEU A 79 2.29 0.79 2.37
N LEU A 80 3.33 0.88 3.19
CA LEU A 80 3.45 0.04 4.38
C LEU A 80 2.34 0.31 5.38
N LEU A 81 2.05 1.57 5.65
CA LEU A 81 1.02 1.92 6.62
C LEU A 81 -0.37 1.54 6.16
N LEU A 82 -0.66 1.74 4.87
CA LEU A 82 -1.96 1.33 4.32
C LEU A 82 -2.10 -0.19 4.33
N TRP A 83 -1.02 -0.90 3.99
CA TRP A 83 -1.03 -2.36 4.02
C TRP A 83 -1.21 -2.88 5.43
N ASP A 84 -0.57 -2.23 6.42
CA ASP A 84 -0.68 -2.66 7.81
C ASP A 84 -2.10 -2.53 8.36
N ARG A 85 -2.91 -1.65 7.79
CA ARG A 85 -4.32 -1.56 8.15
C ARG A 85 -5.08 -2.84 7.86
N GLN A 86 -4.55 -3.66 6.93
CA GLN A 86 -5.15 -4.92 6.55
C GLN A 86 -4.62 -6.09 7.36
N ILE A 87 -3.32 -6.10 7.64
CA ILE A 87 -2.68 -7.27 8.27
C ILE A 87 -2.35 -7.09 9.75
N ALA A 88 -2.17 -5.83 10.20
CA ALA A 88 -1.92 -5.49 11.61
C ALA A 88 -0.76 -6.28 12.22
N LYS A 89 0.33 -6.44 11.48
CA LYS A 89 1.48 -7.24 11.91
C LYS A 89 2.79 -6.47 12.03
N MET A 90 2.86 -5.25 11.52
CA MET A 90 4.13 -4.56 11.42
C MET A 90 4.58 -3.88 12.71
N GLY A 91 3.66 -3.55 13.60
CA GLY A 91 4.00 -2.77 14.78
C GLY A 91 4.41 -1.36 14.40
N ASP A 92 5.39 -0.80 15.11
CA ASP A 92 5.85 0.55 14.86
C ASP A 92 6.71 0.60 13.59
N LEU A 93 6.41 1.58 12.73
CA LEU A 93 7.13 1.76 11.48
C LEU A 93 8.12 2.90 11.61
N GLY A 94 9.38 2.67 11.21
CA GLY A 94 10.40 3.70 11.20
C GLY A 94 11.00 3.89 9.82
N THR A 95 11.89 4.89 9.69
CA THR A 95 12.54 5.16 8.42
C THR A 95 13.41 4.01 7.94
N ARG A 96 13.93 3.20 8.86
CA ARG A 96 14.72 2.01 8.50
C ARG A 96 13.90 1.00 7.74
N ASP A 97 12.64 0.83 8.14
CA ASP A 97 11.75 -0.12 7.48
C ASP A 97 11.48 0.31 6.05
N CYS A 98 11.33 1.62 5.84
CA CYS A 98 11.16 2.15 4.49
C CYS A 98 12.43 1.94 3.65
N ALA A 99 13.60 2.16 4.24
CA ALA A 99 14.86 2.01 3.53
C ALA A 99 15.07 0.58 3.05
N LYS A 100 14.69 -0.41 3.84
CA LYS A 100 14.80 -1.81 3.42
C LYS A 100 14.06 -2.08 2.11
N VAL A 101 12.96 -1.38 1.90
CA VAL A 101 12.14 -1.58 0.71
C VAL A 101 12.74 -0.84 -0.48
N PHE A 102 13.01 0.46 -0.36
CA PHE A 102 13.43 1.22 -1.54
C PHE A 102 14.87 0.97 -1.93
N THR A 103 15.75 0.63 -1.00
CA THR A 103 17.14 0.32 -1.36
C THR A 103 17.24 -0.98 -2.16
N ALA A 104 16.27 -1.88 -2.02
CA ALA A 104 16.25 -3.13 -2.75
C ALA A 104 16.19 -2.92 -4.27
N ILE A 105 15.67 -1.78 -4.73
CA ILE A 105 15.66 -1.45 -6.16
C ILE A 105 16.61 -0.30 -6.49
N GLY A 106 17.58 -0.06 -5.62
CA GLY A 106 18.64 0.91 -5.89
C GLY A 106 18.28 2.36 -5.63
N LEU A 107 17.17 2.62 -4.94
CA LEU A 107 16.79 3.99 -4.63
C LEU A 107 17.48 4.50 -3.37
N ASN A 108 17.52 5.81 -3.22
CA ASN A 108 18.14 6.45 -2.08
C ASN A 108 17.35 7.68 -1.68
N ASP A 109 17.29 7.95 -0.39
CA ASP A 109 16.68 9.16 0.15
C ASP A 109 17.66 9.78 1.13
N LYS A 110 18.16 10.97 0.81
CA LYS A 110 19.19 11.64 1.60
C LYS A 110 18.72 12.02 2.99
N ASN A 111 17.44 12.32 3.15
CA ASN A 111 16.91 12.73 4.44
C ASN A 111 15.48 12.24 4.59
N PRO A 112 15.32 10.95 4.90
CA PRO A 112 13.97 10.36 4.99
C PRO A 112 13.12 11.01 6.09
N THR A 113 13.73 11.40 7.21
CA THR A 113 13.01 12.05 8.29
C THR A 113 12.38 13.36 7.82
N ARG A 114 13.14 14.16 7.09
CA ARG A 114 12.65 15.43 6.57
C ARG A 114 11.55 15.21 5.54
N SER A 115 11.76 14.23 4.66
CA SER A 115 10.75 13.91 3.62
C SER A 115 9.42 13.56 4.27
N ILE A 116 9.44 12.75 5.31
CA ILE A 116 8.23 12.33 6.00
C ILE A 116 7.59 13.48 6.75
N ARG A 117 8.39 14.31 7.43
CA ARG A 117 7.86 15.47 8.15
C ARG A 117 7.16 16.46 7.23
N ASN A 118 7.66 16.60 6.01
CA ASN A 118 7.09 17.55 5.04
C ASN A 118 5.89 16.96 4.29
N CYS A 119 5.50 15.73 4.59
CA CYS A 119 4.41 15.07 3.91
C CYS A 119 3.10 15.31 4.66
N ASP A 120 2.07 15.78 3.95
CA ASP A 120 0.80 16.14 4.56
C ASP A 120 0.01 14.95 5.08
N TRP A 121 0.17 13.77 4.49
CA TRP A 121 -0.59 12.60 4.87
C TRP A 121 0.15 11.65 5.80
N LEU A 122 1.36 12.02 6.21
CA LEU A 122 2.14 11.25 7.17
C LEU A 122 2.46 12.10 8.39
N GLN A 123 2.64 11.45 9.52
CA GLN A 123 3.07 12.10 10.76
C GLN A 123 4.27 11.33 11.29
N LEU A 124 5.22 12.07 11.85
CA LEU A 124 6.36 11.46 12.52
C LEU A 124 6.24 11.80 14.01
N ARG A 125 6.07 10.76 14.83
CA ARG A 125 5.99 10.90 16.28
C ARG A 125 7.18 10.20 16.90
N GLY A 126 8.18 10.99 17.35
CA GLY A 126 9.45 10.43 17.72
C GLY A 126 10.07 9.76 16.50
N ASN A 127 10.30 8.46 16.59
CA ASN A 127 10.84 7.69 15.46
C ASN A 127 9.79 6.85 14.74
N THR A 128 8.51 7.02 15.08
CA THR A 128 7.43 6.22 14.53
C THR A 128 6.65 7.02 13.49
N ILE A 129 6.45 6.42 12.33
CA ILE A 129 5.68 7.01 11.23
C ILE A 129 4.24 6.53 11.32
N LYS A 130 3.30 7.47 11.17
CA LYS A 130 1.88 7.15 11.19
C LYS A 130 1.15 7.89 10.09
N LEU A 131 0.00 7.36 9.68
CA LEU A 131 -0.87 8.07 8.76
C LEU A 131 -1.53 9.24 9.48
N ASN A 132 -1.68 10.36 8.77
CA ASN A 132 -2.43 11.50 9.27
C ASN A 132 -3.90 11.24 8.98
N PRO A 133 -4.74 11.07 10.03
CA PRO A 133 -6.16 10.74 9.80
C PRO A 133 -6.91 11.76 8.95
N ALA A 134 -6.47 13.02 8.97
CA ALA A 134 -7.13 14.07 8.21
C ALA A 134 -6.88 13.94 6.70
N ASN A 135 -5.85 13.20 6.30
CA ASN A 135 -5.42 13.14 4.90
C ASN A 135 -5.28 11.71 4.37
N ILE A 136 -6.01 10.76 4.95
CA ILE A 136 -5.92 9.35 4.53
C ILE A 136 -6.30 9.18 3.06
N SER A 137 -7.30 9.92 2.58
CA SER A 137 -7.70 9.80 1.18
C SER A 137 -6.57 10.22 0.23
N ARG A 138 -5.74 11.18 0.63
CA ARG A 138 -4.58 11.56 -0.17
C ARG A 138 -3.55 10.43 -0.19
N ALA A 139 -3.33 9.78 0.95
CA ALA A 139 -2.42 8.63 1.02
C ALA A 139 -2.90 7.51 0.10
N GLU A 140 -4.19 7.22 0.11
CA GLU A 140 -4.76 6.19 -0.75
C GLU A 140 -4.63 6.56 -2.22
N GLU A 141 -4.82 7.82 -2.55
CA GLU A 141 -4.66 8.31 -3.92
C GLU A 141 -3.23 8.12 -4.42
N VAL A 142 -2.25 8.45 -3.59
CA VAL A 142 -0.85 8.30 -3.95
C VAL A 142 -0.50 6.84 -4.18
N ALA A 143 -0.94 5.97 -3.28
CA ALA A 143 -0.69 4.54 -3.42
C ALA A 143 -1.35 3.98 -4.69
N ALA A 144 -2.59 4.38 -4.96
CA ALA A 144 -3.32 3.94 -6.15
C ALA A 144 -2.62 4.42 -7.42
N THR A 145 -2.14 5.65 -7.41
CA THR A 145 -1.43 6.21 -8.57
C THR A 145 -0.17 5.41 -8.86
N TYR A 146 0.59 5.06 -7.83
CA TYR A 146 1.77 4.23 -8.00
C TYR A 146 1.41 2.86 -8.58
N CYS A 147 0.41 2.21 -8.03
CA CYS A 147 0.01 0.87 -8.47
C CYS A 147 -0.57 0.86 -9.89
N SER A 148 -1.07 2.00 -10.36
CA SER A 148 -1.66 2.12 -11.68
C SER A 148 -0.73 2.79 -12.69
N ALA A 149 0.48 3.12 -12.29
CA ALA A 149 1.37 3.96 -13.11
C ALA A 149 1.72 3.32 -14.45
N ARG A 150 1.74 2.00 -14.52
CA ARG A 150 2.03 1.29 -15.76
C ARG A 150 0.78 0.75 -16.45
N GLY A 151 -0.28 0.76 -15.74
CA GLY A 151 -1.54 0.25 -16.22
C GLY A 151 -2.29 1.28 -16.96
#